data_78ee9c1b71cce88a70edd779aa3f2e62
#
_entry.id   78ee9c1b71cce88a70edd779aa3f2e62
#
_cell.length_a   1.000
_cell.length_b   1.000
_cell.length_c   1.000
_cell.angle_alpha   90.00
_cell.angle_beta   90.00
_cell.angle_gamma   90.00
#
_symmetry.space_group_name_H-M   'P 1'
#
loop_
_entity.id
_entity.type
_entity.pdbx_description
1 polymer ?
#
loop_
_entity_poly.entity_id
_entity_poly.type
_entity_poly.pdbx_seq_one_letter_code
_entity_poly.pdbx_strand_id
1 'polypeptide(L)'
;MREPVDILVIGSGASGAAVTWSLSEAGFSVACLEQGPWVPPSSYPTSSADWQFLQQTKWHYSPNVRKLPADYPVNDDTSQIKVVMFNAVGGSTIHWTAHVPRFHPSDFRVKTLDGVAEDWPISYFDLEPYYDLNDEMMGCSGINGDPANPPRSPRQMPPIPIGSDGERVARAFDTLGWHWWPSDVHVNSTNYKGRKACNYCGPIGQNCDRGARASSDITYIPEAIKLGAKVRPNSTIFEITAGDDGRATGANYYNANGEQEFQPANAVVVGCNGIGTPRMLLHSTSNSHPQGLLNSSGLVGKNLMFHVYAGASGFFNDLDAPTYRGPLACIIMSQEFYETDPSRDFKRGYTFQMGRGQGPAPTATGGVSWGKNHHAEFAERFGKNLGLGVIGDDLPEEINRVEIDTKLTDRHGIPAPKIIYRVGDNSKRLLAHGVNSARTVLESAGASRIISSQLNTNTGWHLMGTARMGEDPARSVVNQYGQGHDADNVFIVDGSVFVTGAAVNPTPTIQALALRTADYIRHERSDLKS
;
A
#
# COMPACT_ATOMS: atom_id res chain seq x y z
N MET A 1 -28.16 1.26 20.24
CA MET A 1 -27.63 2.39 19.45
C MET A 1 -26.45 2.96 20.22
N ARG A 2 -25.33 3.21 19.58
CA ARG A 2 -24.16 3.84 20.21
C ARG A 2 -24.37 5.35 20.32
N GLU A 3 -23.61 6.00 21.21
CA GLU A 3 -23.58 7.46 21.28
C GLU A 3 -23.08 8.05 19.95
N PRO A 4 -23.67 9.15 19.44
CA PRO A 4 -23.18 9.82 18.25
C PRO A 4 -21.72 10.28 18.40
N VAL A 5 -21.02 10.36 17.30
CA VAL A 5 -19.67 10.94 17.20
C VAL A 5 -19.65 11.98 16.08
N ASP A 6 -18.72 12.91 16.14
CA ASP A 6 -18.53 13.85 15.05
C ASP A 6 -18.06 13.11 13.80
N ILE A 7 -17.08 12.23 13.95
CA ILE A 7 -16.45 11.51 12.85
C ILE A 7 -16.44 10.00 13.10
N LEU A 8 -17.01 9.25 12.16
CA LEU A 8 -16.85 7.81 12.05
C LEU A 8 -15.79 7.49 11.01
N VAL A 9 -14.69 6.87 11.42
CA VAL A 9 -13.66 6.36 10.51
C VAL A 9 -13.87 4.87 10.30
N ILE A 10 -13.93 4.42 9.04
CA ILE A 10 -14.07 3.02 8.64
C ILE A 10 -12.72 2.50 8.14
N GLY A 11 -12.13 1.57 8.89
CA GLY A 11 -10.80 1.01 8.65
C GLY A 11 -9.70 1.79 9.39
N SER A 12 -8.81 1.06 10.04
CA SER A 12 -7.68 1.58 10.82
C SER A 12 -6.32 1.33 10.14
N GLY A 13 -6.33 1.16 8.82
CA GLY A 13 -5.12 0.98 8.01
C GLY A 13 -4.25 2.25 7.93
N ALA A 14 -3.45 2.36 6.88
CA ALA A 14 -2.53 3.48 6.70
C ALA A 14 -3.22 4.85 6.78
N SER A 15 -4.30 5.04 6.04
CA SER A 15 -5.03 6.31 5.95
C SER A 15 -5.96 6.55 7.13
N GLY A 16 -6.79 5.55 7.47
CA GLY A 16 -7.76 5.71 8.55
C GLY A 16 -7.11 5.97 9.92
N ALA A 17 -5.94 5.38 10.18
CA ALA A 17 -5.16 5.66 11.39
C ALA A 17 -4.66 7.11 11.41
N ALA A 18 -4.16 7.63 10.28
CA ALA A 18 -3.67 9.00 10.18
C ALA A 18 -4.80 10.02 10.39
N VAL A 19 -5.97 9.81 9.76
CA VAL A 19 -7.15 10.67 9.97
C VAL A 19 -7.66 10.58 11.40
N THR A 20 -7.75 9.37 11.98
CA THR A 20 -8.20 9.18 13.36
C THR A 20 -7.34 9.98 14.34
N TRP A 21 -6.01 9.94 14.17
CA TRP A 21 -5.11 10.73 14.99
C TRP A 21 -5.30 12.23 14.78
N SER A 22 -5.26 12.70 13.54
CA SER A 22 -5.28 14.12 13.21
C SER A 22 -6.58 14.80 13.64
N LEU A 23 -7.73 14.16 13.44
CA LEU A 23 -9.03 14.73 13.86
C LEU A 23 -9.23 14.66 15.38
N SER A 24 -8.69 13.63 16.06
CA SER A 24 -8.70 13.58 17.53
C SER A 24 -7.83 14.68 18.13
N GLU A 25 -6.67 14.99 17.52
CA GLU A 25 -5.82 16.12 17.90
C GLU A 25 -6.55 17.46 17.73
N ALA A 26 -7.37 17.60 16.69
CA ALA A 26 -8.22 18.76 16.45
C ALA A 26 -9.45 18.84 17.41
N GLY A 27 -9.60 17.84 18.28
CA GLY A 27 -10.65 17.81 19.32
C GLY A 27 -12.03 17.38 18.78
N PHE A 28 -12.09 16.66 17.65
CA PHE A 28 -13.32 15.95 17.23
C PHE A 28 -13.52 14.69 18.07
N SER A 29 -14.77 14.33 18.33
CA SER A 29 -15.10 13.01 18.85
C SER A 29 -15.02 11.97 17.72
N VAL A 30 -14.05 11.06 17.78
CA VAL A 30 -13.77 10.10 16.71
C VAL A 30 -14.02 8.67 17.15
N ALA A 31 -14.79 7.91 16.37
CA ALA A 31 -14.87 6.45 16.44
C ALA A 31 -14.21 5.85 15.20
N CYS A 32 -13.26 4.93 15.39
CA CYS A 32 -12.63 4.17 14.31
C CYS A 32 -13.03 2.70 14.44
N LEU A 33 -13.73 2.18 13.43
CA LEU A 33 -14.17 0.79 13.36
C LEU A 33 -13.28 0.01 12.42
N GLU A 34 -12.72 -1.11 12.92
CA GLU A 34 -11.83 -2.01 12.18
C GLU A 34 -12.39 -3.44 12.19
N GLN A 35 -12.51 -4.06 11.02
CA GLN A 35 -13.03 -5.43 10.91
C GLN A 35 -12.10 -6.48 11.50
N GLY A 36 -10.79 -6.22 11.47
CA GLY A 36 -9.78 -7.12 12.01
C GLY A 36 -9.52 -6.95 13.51
N PRO A 37 -8.83 -7.93 14.12
CA PRO A 37 -8.47 -7.89 15.53
C PRO A 37 -7.29 -6.94 15.78
N TRP A 38 -7.06 -6.61 17.05
CA TRP A 38 -5.77 -6.11 17.50
C TRP A 38 -4.78 -7.27 17.56
N VAL A 39 -3.66 -7.17 16.84
CA VAL A 39 -2.64 -8.23 16.76
C VAL A 39 -1.50 -7.91 17.71
N PRO A 40 -1.31 -8.69 18.79
CA PRO A 40 -0.24 -8.40 19.75
C PRO A 40 1.14 -8.72 19.13
N PRO A 41 2.18 -7.91 19.40
CA PRO A 41 3.54 -8.15 18.89
C PRO A 41 4.11 -9.53 19.22
N SER A 42 3.69 -10.13 20.34
CA SER A 42 4.10 -11.49 20.73
C SER A 42 3.62 -12.59 19.80
N SER A 43 2.64 -12.30 18.94
CA SER A 43 2.13 -13.25 17.94
C SER A 43 2.81 -13.13 16.57
N TYR A 44 3.69 -12.12 16.39
CA TYR A 44 4.36 -11.91 15.12
C TYR A 44 5.34 -13.02 14.79
N PRO A 45 5.39 -13.50 13.54
CA PRO A 45 6.22 -14.65 13.18
C PRO A 45 7.72 -14.33 13.12
N THR A 46 8.11 -13.06 13.13
CA THR A 46 9.51 -12.62 12.93
C THR A 46 10.52 -13.25 13.89
N SER A 47 10.11 -13.56 15.13
CA SER A 47 10.96 -14.23 16.12
C SER A 47 10.89 -15.76 16.04
N SER A 48 10.04 -16.32 15.21
CA SER A 48 9.81 -17.77 15.11
C SER A 48 10.76 -18.40 14.10
N ALA A 49 11.35 -19.56 14.44
CA ALA A 49 12.21 -20.30 13.53
C ALA A 49 11.46 -20.79 12.27
N ASP A 50 10.15 -20.97 12.38
CA ASP A 50 9.25 -21.44 11.32
C ASP A 50 8.51 -20.30 10.59
N TRP A 51 8.92 -19.05 10.73
CA TRP A 51 8.25 -17.88 10.19
C TRP A 51 7.93 -17.98 8.68
N GLN A 52 8.79 -18.64 7.90
CA GLN A 52 8.57 -18.83 6.47
C GLN A 52 7.41 -19.76 6.14
N PHE A 53 7.15 -20.77 6.99
CA PHE A 53 5.98 -21.64 6.86
C PHE A 53 4.71 -20.94 7.35
N LEU A 54 4.80 -20.15 8.40
CA LEU A 54 3.70 -19.31 8.87
C LEU A 54 3.26 -18.30 7.81
N GLN A 55 4.21 -17.76 7.03
CA GLN A 55 3.93 -16.88 5.89
C GLN A 55 3.14 -17.57 4.77
N GLN A 56 3.25 -18.87 4.64
CA GLN A 56 2.51 -19.65 3.64
C GLN A 56 1.08 -20.03 4.10
N THR A 57 0.71 -19.73 5.34
CA THR A 57 -0.56 -20.10 5.96
C THR A 57 -1.23 -18.89 6.63
N LYS A 58 -1.32 -18.88 7.96
CA LYS A 58 -2.04 -17.85 8.74
C LYS A 58 -1.47 -16.42 8.63
N TRP A 59 -0.23 -16.28 8.15
CA TRP A 59 0.41 -15.01 7.88
C TRP A 59 0.59 -14.74 6.38
N HIS A 60 -0.14 -15.45 5.54
CA HIS A 60 -0.10 -15.22 4.10
C HIS A 60 -0.69 -13.84 3.76
N TYR A 61 -0.16 -13.19 2.74
CA TYR A 61 -0.62 -11.85 2.31
C TYR A 61 -2.03 -11.87 1.73
N SER A 62 -2.43 -12.97 1.05
CA SER A 62 -3.78 -13.10 0.46
C SER A 62 -4.81 -13.55 1.49
N PRO A 63 -5.95 -12.85 1.60
CA PRO A 63 -7.06 -13.28 2.43
C PRO A 63 -7.66 -14.63 1.98
N ASN A 64 -7.62 -14.94 0.68
CA ASN A 64 -8.11 -16.20 0.12
C ASN A 64 -7.29 -17.42 0.55
N VAL A 65 -6.01 -17.23 0.91
CA VAL A 65 -5.13 -18.28 1.46
C VAL A 65 -5.22 -18.32 2.98
N ARG A 66 -5.13 -17.17 3.62
CA ARG A 66 -5.08 -17.03 5.10
C ARG A 66 -6.40 -17.43 5.76
N LYS A 67 -7.55 -16.99 5.22
CA LYS A 67 -8.91 -17.32 5.67
C LYS A 67 -9.14 -17.15 7.18
N LEU A 68 -8.61 -16.07 7.75
CA LEU A 68 -8.88 -15.73 9.15
C LEU A 68 -10.33 -15.20 9.30
N PRO A 69 -10.91 -15.24 10.51
CA PRO A 69 -12.27 -14.74 10.74
C PRO A 69 -12.51 -13.28 10.29
N ALA A 70 -11.48 -12.45 10.29
CA ALA A 70 -11.56 -11.07 9.83
C ALA A 70 -11.43 -10.91 8.30
N ASP A 71 -11.08 -11.98 7.60
CA ASP A 71 -10.94 -11.93 6.14
C ASP A 71 -12.30 -12.11 5.46
N TYR A 72 -12.49 -11.39 4.37
CA TYR A 72 -13.54 -11.67 3.41
C TYR A 72 -12.94 -12.27 2.15
N PRO A 73 -13.67 -13.15 1.46
CA PRO A 73 -13.19 -13.71 0.21
C PRO A 73 -13.14 -12.65 -0.88
N VAL A 74 -12.21 -12.80 -1.80
CA VAL A 74 -12.08 -11.94 -2.99
C VAL A 74 -12.19 -12.82 -4.23
N ASN A 75 -13.16 -12.56 -5.09
CA ASN A 75 -13.22 -13.22 -6.39
C ASN A 75 -12.24 -12.54 -7.34
N ASP A 76 -11.04 -13.07 -7.47
CA ASP A 76 -9.99 -12.60 -8.37
C ASP A 76 -9.68 -13.59 -9.52
N ASP A 77 -10.66 -14.43 -9.89
CA ASP A 77 -10.53 -15.43 -10.95
C ASP A 77 -10.28 -14.81 -12.33
N THR A 78 -10.86 -13.62 -12.58
CA THR A 78 -10.68 -12.86 -13.82
C THR A 78 -9.61 -11.79 -13.72
N SER A 79 -8.72 -11.87 -12.74
CA SER A 79 -7.60 -10.95 -12.53
C SER A 79 -6.26 -11.62 -12.77
N GLN A 80 -5.40 -10.99 -13.56
CA GLN A 80 -4.01 -11.43 -13.76
C GLN A 80 -3.14 -11.18 -12.51
N ILE A 81 -3.52 -10.20 -11.68
CA ILE A 81 -2.84 -9.90 -10.41
C ILE A 81 -3.78 -10.27 -9.26
N LYS A 82 -3.29 -11.06 -8.33
CA LYS A 82 -4.04 -11.51 -7.16
C LYS A 82 -4.00 -10.48 -6.06
N VAL A 83 -5.16 -10.19 -5.47
CA VAL A 83 -5.30 -9.22 -4.38
C VAL A 83 -4.66 -9.74 -3.11
N VAL A 84 -3.85 -8.89 -2.49
CA VAL A 84 -3.24 -9.14 -1.18
C VAL A 84 -3.49 -7.95 -0.26
N MET A 85 -3.93 -8.24 0.97
CA MET A 85 -4.23 -7.26 2.02
C MET A 85 -4.23 -7.95 3.38
N PHE A 86 -4.15 -7.17 4.46
CA PHE A 86 -4.22 -7.69 5.82
C PHE A 86 -5.26 -6.93 6.65
N ASN A 87 -6.17 -7.67 7.29
CA ASN A 87 -7.29 -7.13 8.08
C ASN A 87 -6.96 -7.22 9.57
N ALA A 88 -6.55 -6.10 10.14
CA ALA A 88 -6.22 -5.93 11.55
C ALA A 88 -6.17 -4.44 11.89
N VAL A 89 -6.15 -4.08 13.16
CA VAL A 89 -5.78 -2.72 13.58
C VAL A 89 -4.38 -2.42 13.04
N GLY A 90 -4.25 -1.35 12.24
CA GLY A 90 -3.05 -1.03 11.47
C GLY A 90 -3.09 -1.51 10.02
N GLY A 91 -4.06 -2.35 9.64
CA GLY A 91 -4.27 -2.82 8.27
C GLY A 91 -3.04 -3.47 7.65
N SER A 92 -2.88 -3.30 6.35
CA SER A 92 -1.74 -3.85 5.60
C SER A 92 -0.38 -3.28 6.00
N THR A 93 -0.30 -2.20 6.82
CA THR A 93 0.98 -1.72 7.37
C THR A 93 1.62 -2.73 8.34
N ILE A 94 0.85 -3.71 8.82
CA ILE A 94 1.38 -4.85 9.59
C ILE A 94 2.27 -5.75 8.72
N HIS A 95 1.96 -5.90 7.43
CA HIS A 95 2.67 -6.78 6.49
C HIS A 95 3.54 -6.05 5.45
N TRP A 96 3.66 -4.76 5.49
CA TRP A 96 4.39 -4.01 4.49
C TRP A 96 5.92 -4.03 4.71
N THR A 97 6.66 -3.63 3.68
CA THR A 97 8.12 -3.52 3.77
C THR A 97 8.59 -2.16 4.26
N ALA A 98 7.65 -1.24 4.49
CA ALA A 98 7.88 0.15 4.94
C ALA A 98 8.76 0.99 4.01
N HIS A 99 8.71 0.71 2.72
CA HIS A 99 9.40 1.44 1.68
C HIS A 99 8.57 2.66 1.30
N VAL A 100 9.16 3.86 1.36
CA VAL A 100 8.41 5.11 1.43
C VAL A 100 8.93 6.23 0.51
N PRO A 101 9.17 5.96 -0.77
CA PRO A 101 9.44 7.01 -1.73
C PRO A 101 8.20 7.91 -1.88
N ARG A 102 8.43 9.19 -2.20
CA ARG A 102 7.36 10.12 -2.53
C ARG A 102 7.10 10.12 -4.04
N PHE A 103 5.90 10.50 -4.44
CA PHE A 103 5.59 10.83 -5.83
C PHE A 103 6.43 12.01 -6.30
N HIS A 104 6.78 12.03 -7.59
CA HIS A 104 7.41 13.19 -8.21
C HIS A 104 6.35 14.23 -8.63
N PRO A 105 6.72 15.51 -8.79
CA PRO A 105 5.80 16.52 -9.33
C PRO A 105 5.17 16.13 -10.67
N SER A 106 5.89 15.39 -11.52
CA SER A 106 5.44 14.88 -12.81
C SER A 106 4.27 13.89 -12.69
N ASP A 107 4.19 13.13 -11.60
CA ASP A 107 3.13 12.13 -11.36
C ASP A 107 1.75 12.76 -11.20
N PHE A 108 1.70 14.05 -10.85
CA PHE A 108 0.46 14.82 -10.74
C PHE A 108 0.02 15.45 -12.06
N ARG A 109 0.82 15.33 -13.14
CA ARG A 109 0.63 16.02 -14.44
C ARG A 109 0.74 15.04 -15.63
N VAL A 110 0.33 13.81 -15.46
CA VAL A 110 0.51 12.73 -16.44
C VAL A 110 -0.22 13.03 -17.75
N LYS A 111 -1.44 13.58 -17.70
CA LYS A 111 -2.18 14.00 -18.90
C LYS A 111 -1.45 15.09 -19.65
N THR A 112 -1.02 16.13 -18.94
CA THR A 112 -0.35 17.29 -19.53
C THR A 112 1.01 16.92 -20.11
N LEU A 113 1.79 16.08 -19.43
CA LEU A 113 3.17 15.76 -19.82
C LEU A 113 3.25 14.61 -20.84
N ASP A 114 2.44 13.59 -20.65
CA ASP A 114 2.56 12.32 -21.37
C ASP A 114 1.39 12.05 -22.34
N GLY A 115 0.30 12.83 -22.25
CA GLY A 115 -0.88 12.68 -23.09
C GLY A 115 -1.75 11.48 -22.78
N VAL A 116 -1.56 10.83 -21.63
CA VAL A 116 -2.32 9.64 -21.17
C VAL A 116 -2.94 9.89 -19.80
N ALA A 117 -3.93 9.09 -19.42
CA ALA A 117 -4.65 9.20 -18.14
C ALA A 117 -5.26 10.60 -17.89
N GLU A 118 -5.22 11.09 -16.66
CA GLU A 118 -5.69 12.42 -16.26
C GLU A 118 -4.67 13.08 -15.35
N ASP A 119 -4.72 14.42 -15.23
CA ASP A 119 -3.97 15.15 -14.22
C ASP A 119 -4.69 15.06 -12.87
N TRP A 120 -3.93 15.07 -11.79
CA TRP A 120 -4.47 15.21 -10.46
C TRP A 120 -4.99 16.64 -10.26
N PRO A 121 -6.07 16.86 -9.47
CA PRO A 121 -6.53 18.23 -9.15
C PRO A 121 -5.66 18.94 -8.12
N ILE A 122 -4.56 18.30 -7.71
CA ILE A 122 -3.56 18.80 -6.76
C ILE A 122 -2.16 18.62 -7.33
N SER A 123 -1.17 19.26 -6.72
CA SER A 123 0.24 19.15 -7.04
C SER A 123 1.03 18.45 -5.94
N TYR A 124 2.30 18.11 -6.21
CA TYR A 124 3.24 17.63 -5.19
C TYR A 124 3.34 18.60 -3.99
N PHE A 125 3.38 19.90 -4.26
CA PHE A 125 3.56 20.93 -3.22
C PHE A 125 2.35 21.08 -2.29
N ASP A 126 1.17 20.68 -2.74
CA ASP A 126 -0.02 20.59 -1.87
C ASP A 126 0.07 19.42 -0.88
N LEU A 127 0.90 18.42 -1.16
CA LEU A 127 1.11 17.25 -0.30
C LEU A 127 2.43 17.28 0.48
N GLU A 128 3.42 18.07 0.07
CA GLU A 128 4.75 18.09 0.69
C GLU A 128 4.70 18.25 2.22
N PRO A 129 3.93 19.21 2.81
CA PRO A 129 3.85 19.36 4.26
C PRO A 129 3.29 18.13 4.98
N TYR A 130 2.37 17.41 4.34
CA TYR A 130 1.76 16.21 4.90
C TYR A 130 2.64 14.98 4.75
N TYR A 131 3.46 14.90 3.71
CA TYR A 131 4.54 13.93 3.64
C TYR A 131 5.54 14.11 4.78
N ASP A 132 5.94 15.34 5.07
CA ASP A 132 6.87 15.66 6.15
C ASP A 132 6.28 15.30 7.53
N LEU A 133 5.02 15.63 7.76
CA LEU A 133 4.28 15.27 8.97
C LEU A 133 4.20 13.73 9.14
N ASN A 134 3.93 13.01 8.05
CA ASN A 134 3.90 11.56 8.05
C ASN A 134 5.27 10.95 8.35
N ASP A 135 6.33 11.47 7.72
CA ASP A 135 7.71 11.01 7.96
C ASP A 135 8.12 11.26 9.42
N GLU A 136 7.69 12.37 10.02
CA GLU A 136 7.93 12.64 11.43
C GLU A 136 7.17 11.66 12.35
N MET A 137 5.90 11.37 12.07
CA MET A 137 5.09 10.44 12.86
C MET A 137 5.64 9.01 12.76
N MET A 138 5.94 8.55 11.56
CA MET A 138 6.37 7.18 11.29
C MET A 138 7.86 6.97 11.57
N GLY A 139 8.69 7.99 11.40
CA GLY A 139 10.15 7.93 11.46
C GLY A 139 10.76 7.42 10.16
N CYS A 140 11.33 8.33 9.36
CA CYS A 140 11.95 8.01 8.07
C CYS A 140 13.47 7.92 8.18
N SER A 141 14.04 6.82 7.68
CA SER A 141 15.48 6.66 7.45
C SER A 141 15.78 6.81 5.96
N GLY A 142 16.79 7.59 5.61
CA GLY A 142 17.17 7.84 4.22
C GLY A 142 18.30 8.85 4.10
N ILE A 143 18.69 9.19 2.87
CA ILE A 143 19.68 10.23 2.60
C ILE A 143 19.02 11.58 2.36
N ASN A 144 19.75 12.66 2.62
CA ASN A 144 19.32 14.01 2.34
C ASN A 144 20.02 14.54 1.07
N GLY A 145 19.32 15.41 0.31
CA GLY A 145 19.92 16.13 -0.80
C GLY A 145 20.11 15.31 -2.06
N ASP A 146 19.36 14.21 -2.25
CA ASP A 146 19.36 13.50 -3.52
C ASP A 146 18.83 14.40 -4.65
N PRO A 147 19.61 14.62 -5.73
CA PRO A 147 19.25 15.57 -6.79
C PRO A 147 18.09 15.08 -7.69
N ALA A 148 17.79 13.79 -7.69
CA ALA A 148 16.68 13.23 -8.48
C ALA A 148 15.31 13.50 -7.87
N ASN A 149 15.27 13.88 -6.59
CA ASN A 149 14.02 14.16 -5.88
C ASN A 149 13.86 15.68 -5.62
N PRO A 150 12.62 16.19 -5.53
CA PRO A 150 12.39 17.57 -5.15
C PRO A 150 12.94 17.84 -3.75
N PRO A 151 13.35 19.09 -3.45
CA PRO A 151 13.75 19.48 -2.10
C PRO A 151 12.67 19.13 -1.08
N ARG A 152 13.07 18.65 0.08
CA ARG A 152 12.19 18.23 1.19
C ARG A 152 12.92 18.37 2.52
N SER A 153 12.17 18.32 3.62
CA SER A 153 12.75 18.30 4.96
C SER A 153 13.71 17.13 5.16
N PRO A 154 14.77 17.30 5.98
CA PRO A 154 15.71 16.21 6.30
C PRO A 154 15.00 14.98 6.87
N ARG A 155 15.48 13.79 6.52
CA ARG A 155 15.00 12.54 7.13
C ARG A 155 15.36 12.53 8.62
N GLN A 156 14.51 11.89 9.42
CA GLN A 156 14.67 11.83 10.87
C GLN A 156 15.88 10.99 11.29
N MET A 157 16.30 10.07 10.42
CA MET A 157 17.39 9.14 10.71
C MET A 157 18.26 8.90 9.47
N PRO A 158 19.56 8.56 9.65
CA PRO A 158 20.42 8.18 8.54
C PRO A 158 19.87 6.94 7.81
N PRO A 159 20.31 6.68 6.56
CA PRO A 159 19.85 5.53 5.79
C PRO A 159 20.21 4.20 6.49
N ILE A 160 19.40 3.17 6.23
CA ILE A 160 19.76 1.80 6.58
C ILE A 160 21.01 1.40 5.79
N PRO A 161 22.05 0.81 6.41
CA PRO A 161 23.26 0.36 5.73
C PRO A 161 22.94 -0.63 4.61
N ILE A 162 23.48 -0.39 3.42
CA ILE A 162 23.22 -1.24 2.24
C ILE A 162 24.02 -2.56 2.28
N GLY A 163 25.11 -2.63 3.06
CA GLY A 163 25.96 -3.81 3.17
C GLY A 163 26.80 -4.09 1.90
N SER A 164 27.70 -5.06 1.99
CA SER A 164 28.61 -5.42 0.88
C SER A 164 27.87 -5.93 -0.36
N ASP A 165 26.72 -6.57 -0.19
CA ASP A 165 25.83 -6.99 -1.25
C ASP A 165 25.16 -5.80 -1.95
N GLY A 166 24.69 -4.82 -1.18
CA GLY A 166 24.19 -3.56 -1.72
C GLY A 166 25.27 -2.77 -2.45
N GLU A 167 26.46 -2.66 -1.88
CA GLU A 167 27.60 -1.99 -2.52
C GLU A 167 27.99 -2.62 -3.85
N ARG A 168 27.84 -3.94 -4.00
CA ARG A 168 28.08 -4.63 -5.28
C ARG A 168 27.13 -4.13 -6.37
N VAL A 169 25.84 -4.06 -6.06
CA VAL A 169 24.81 -3.59 -7.01
C VAL A 169 24.94 -2.09 -7.24
N ALA A 170 25.30 -1.30 -6.22
CA ALA A 170 25.58 0.12 -6.35
C ALA A 170 26.70 0.40 -7.37
N ARG A 171 27.83 -0.31 -7.22
CA ARG A 171 28.94 -0.22 -8.21
C ARG A 171 28.52 -0.61 -9.63
N ALA A 172 27.58 -1.53 -9.78
CA ALA A 172 27.06 -1.87 -11.10
C ALA A 172 26.24 -0.73 -11.72
N PHE A 173 25.40 -0.04 -10.92
CA PHE A 173 24.73 1.18 -11.35
C PHE A 173 25.73 2.28 -11.72
N ASP A 174 26.76 2.52 -10.90
CA ASP A 174 27.83 3.49 -11.18
C ASP A 174 28.56 3.18 -12.50
N THR A 175 28.88 1.90 -12.74
CA THR A 175 29.52 1.45 -13.99
C THR A 175 28.68 1.72 -15.23
N LEU A 176 27.35 1.63 -15.11
CA LEU A 176 26.40 1.91 -16.16
C LEU A 176 26.08 3.41 -16.32
N GLY A 177 26.55 4.24 -15.37
CA GLY A 177 26.20 5.66 -15.29
C GLY A 177 24.75 5.91 -14.88
N TRP A 178 24.13 4.96 -14.20
CA TRP A 178 22.73 5.07 -13.77
C TRP A 178 22.66 5.52 -12.33
N HIS A 179 21.74 6.45 -12.06
CA HIS A 179 21.53 6.98 -10.72
C HIS A 179 20.87 5.97 -9.79
N TRP A 180 21.35 5.94 -8.54
CA TRP A 180 20.81 5.10 -7.45
C TRP A 180 20.96 5.79 -6.10
N TRP A 181 20.15 5.37 -5.11
CA TRP A 181 20.32 5.80 -3.73
C TRP A 181 19.85 4.74 -2.74
N PRO A 182 20.29 4.79 -1.44
CA PRO A 182 19.71 4.00 -0.38
C PRO A 182 18.22 4.36 -0.20
N SER A 183 17.36 3.35 -0.18
CA SER A 183 15.92 3.55 -0.10
C SER A 183 15.47 4.34 1.11
N ASP A 184 14.51 5.24 0.94
CA ASP A 184 13.75 5.82 2.04
C ASP A 184 12.82 4.76 2.63
N VAL A 185 12.89 4.56 3.96
CA VAL A 185 12.10 3.55 4.66
C VAL A 185 11.60 4.02 6.02
N HIS A 186 10.39 3.66 6.39
CA HIS A 186 9.89 3.82 7.77
C HIS A 186 10.40 2.69 8.67
N VAL A 187 11.71 2.53 8.72
CA VAL A 187 12.43 1.58 9.57
C VAL A 187 13.50 2.35 10.34
N ASN A 188 13.49 2.26 11.64
CA ASN A 188 14.45 2.97 12.49
C ASN A 188 15.87 2.47 12.27
N SER A 189 16.75 3.27 11.70
CA SER A 189 18.21 3.00 11.66
C SER A 189 18.90 3.34 12.98
N THR A 190 18.32 4.25 13.75
CA THR A 190 18.65 4.59 15.14
C THR A 190 17.38 4.56 15.99
N ASN A 191 17.49 4.67 17.32
CA ASN A 191 16.30 4.76 18.18
C ASN A 191 15.51 6.04 17.86
N TYR A 192 14.18 5.93 17.71
CA TYR A 192 13.33 7.06 17.38
C TYR A 192 11.96 6.97 18.07
N LYS A 193 11.50 8.07 18.68
CA LYS A 193 10.19 8.17 19.39
C LYS A 193 9.86 6.92 20.23
N GLY A 194 10.83 6.46 21.08
CA GLY A 194 10.67 5.31 21.96
C GLY A 194 10.78 3.93 21.29
N ARG A 195 10.83 3.86 19.96
CA ARG A 195 11.03 2.61 19.20
C ARG A 195 12.51 2.34 18.98
N LYS A 196 12.89 1.06 19.07
CA LYS A 196 14.30 0.63 18.94
C LYS A 196 14.77 0.65 17.49
N ALA A 197 16.10 0.78 17.30
CA ALA A 197 16.72 0.61 16.00
C ALA A 197 16.55 -0.83 15.46
N CYS A 198 16.58 -0.97 14.14
CA CYS A 198 16.57 -2.26 13.43
C CYS A 198 17.83 -3.07 13.81
N ASN A 199 17.67 -4.37 14.02
CA ASN A 199 18.75 -5.31 14.28
C ASN A 199 19.04 -6.25 13.09
N TYR A 200 18.48 -5.95 11.93
CA TYR A 200 18.71 -6.68 10.68
C TYR A 200 18.39 -8.17 10.74
N CYS A 201 17.35 -8.57 11.48
CA CYS A 201 16.97 -9.98 11.68
C CYS A 201 16.50 -10.69 10.40
N GLY A 202 15.97 -9.97 9.40
CA GLY A 202 15.65 -10.49 8.07
C GLY A 202 14.21 -10.31 7.61
N PRO A 203 13.18 -10.88 8.26
CA PRO A 203 11.83 -10.98 7.67
C PRO A 203 11.00 -9.69 7.81
N ILE A 204 11.41 -8.61 7.17
CA ILE A 204 10.80 -7.27 7.31
C ILE A 204 9.30 -7.24 6.95
N GLY A 205 8.85 -8.01 5.95
CA GLY A 205 7.46 -8.04 5.52
C GLY A 205 6.52 -8.85 6.43
N GLN A 206 7.03 -9.46 7.50
CA GLN A 206 6.25 -10.32 8.40
C GLN A 206 5.96 -9.69 9.76
N ASN A 207 5.88 -8.35 9.78
CA ASN A 207 5.79 -7.57 11.00
C ASN A 207 7.14 -7.44 11.75
N CYS A 208 7.17 -6.62 12.79
CA CYS A 208 8.38 -6.35 13.56
C CYS A 208 8.07 -6.36 15.06
N ASP A 209 8.40 -7.45 15.75
CA ASP A 209 8.22 -7.60 17.19
C ASP A 209 9.05 -6.59 18.01
N ARG A 210 10.12 -6.06 17.41
CA ARG A 210 10.99 -5.03 17.99
C ARG A 210 10.42 -3.60 17.85
N GLY A 211 9.42 -3.39 16.98
CA GLY A 211 8.86 -2.08 16.67
C GLY A 211 9.82 -1.15 15.89
N ALA A 212 10.93 -1.68 15.35
CA ALA A 212 11.86 -0.91 14.54
C ALA A 212 11.23 -0.46 13.21
N ARG A 213 10.47 -1.35 12.56
CA ARG A 213 9.67 -1.00 11.39
C ARG A 213 8.34 -0.42 11.86
N ALA A 214 8.03 0.80 11.38
CA ALA A 214 6.77 1.45 11.69
C ALA A 214 5.56 0.73 11.07
N SER A 215 4.43 0.80 11.75
CA SER A 215 3.10 0.44 11.28
C SER A 215 2.08 1.28 12.03
N SER A 216 0.88 1.43 11.48
CA SER A 216 -0.12 2.35 12.03
C SER A 216 -0.59 1.97 13.44
N ASP A 217 -0.59 0.68 13.78
CA ASP A 217 -0.96 0.15 15.09
C ASP A 217 0.00 0.53 16.23
N ILE A 218 1.26 0.84 15.90
CA ILE A 218 2.29 1.25 16.89
C ILE A 218 2.70 2.73 16.77
N THR A 219 2.11 3.48 15.84
CA THR A 219 2.38 4.90 15.62
C THR A 219 1.11 5.74 15.80
N TYR A 220 0.31 5.92 14.77
CA TYR A 220 -0.88 6.77 14.79
C TYR A 220 -1.95 6.33 15.79
N ILE A 221 -2.29 5.05 15.83
CA ILE A 221 -3.42 4.54 16.63
C ILE A 221 -3.19 4.73 18.14
N PRO A 222 -2.01 4.42 18.73
CA PRO A 222 -1.78 4.69 20.15
C PRO A 222 -1.87 6.18 20.50
N GLU A 223 -1.41 7.07 19.63
CA GLU A 223 -1.50 8.52 19.84
C GLU A 223 -2.96 8.99 19.73
N ALA A 224 -3.74 8.49 18.77
CA ALA A 224 -5.16 8.79 18.66
C ALA A 224 -5.95 8.36 19.92
N ILE A 225 -5.66 7.17 20.46
CA ILE A 225 -6.31 6.67 21.69
C ILE A 225 -5.99 7.58 22.89
N LYS A 226 -4.75 8.05 23.03
CA LYS A 226 -4.37 9.02 24.08
C LYS A 226 -5.16 10.32 23.99
N LEU A 227 -5.56 10.72 22.78
CA LEU A 227 -6.37 11.90 22.50
C LEU A 227 -7.89 11.64 22.62
N GLY A 228 -8.30 10.42 22.99
CA GLY A 228 -9.70 10.07 23.25
C GLY A 228 -10.42 9.36 22.10
N ALA A 229 -9.74 9.02 21.01
CA ALA A 229 -10.35 8.23 19.93
C ALA A 229 -10.85 6.86 20.43
N LYS A 230 -12.04 6.47 19.98
CA LYS A 230 -12.65 5.17 20.30
C LYS A 230 -12.34 4.17 19.17
N VAL A 231 -11.23 3.45 19.27
CA VAL A 231 -10.86 2.41 18.28
C VAL A 231 -11.50 1.09 18.69
N ARG A 232 -12.31 0.51 17.78
CA ARG A 232 -13.04 -0.75 18.00
C ARG A 232 -12.64 -1.80 16.96
N PRO A 233 -11.81 -2.79 17.34
CA PRO A 233 -11.50 -3.94 16.48
C PRO A 233 -12.68 -4.90 16.39
N ASN A 234 -12.61 -5.86 15.47
CA ASN A 234 -13.64 -6.88 15.21
C ASN A 234 -15.03 -6.28 14.93
N SER A 235 -15.06 -5.16 14.22
CA SER A 235 -16.26 -4.42 13.83
C SER A 235 -16.37 -4.41 12.30
N THR A 236 -17.16 -5.33 11.75
CA THR A 236 -17.31 -5.49 10.30
C THR A 236 -18.44 -4.60 9.80
N ILE A 237 -18.11 -3.47 9.20
CA ILE A 237 -19.07 -2.55 8.62
C ILE A 237 -19.61 -3.18 7.33
N PHE A 238 -20.94 -3.10 7.13
CA PHE A 238 -21.58 -3.63 5.95
C PHE A 238 -22.37 -2.57 5.15
N GLU A 239 -22.70 -1.43 5.75
CA GLU A 239 -23.49 -0.39 5.10
C GLU A 239 -23.21 0.97 5.73
N ILE A 240 -22.99 1.98 4.90
CA ILE A 240 -23.08 3.40 5.30
C ILE A 240 -24.50 3.83 5.01
N THR A 241 -25.21 4.32 6.03
CA THR A 241 -26.60 4.76 5.91
C THR A 241 -26.66 6.22 5.49
N ALA A 242 -27.64 6.56 4.65
CA ALA A 242 -27.90 7.93 4.23
C ALA A 242 -29.34 8.34 4.56
N GLY A 243 -29.52 9.61 4.90
CA GLY A 243 -30.84 10.23 5.08
C GLY A 243 -31.53 10.55 3.74
N ASP A 244 -32.75 11.06 3.81
CA ASP A 244 -33.51 11.48 2.62
C ASP A 244 -32.86 12.65 1.88
N ASP A 245 -32.03 13.43 2.56
CA ASP A 245 -31.21 14.52 2.01
C ASP A 245 -29.91 14.02 1.29
N GLY A 246 -29.69 12.71 1.28
CA GLY A 246 -28.51 12.08 0.69
C GLY A 246 -27.24 12.12 1.57
N ARG A 247 -27.27 12.79 2.71
CA ARG A 247 -26.11 12.83 3.65
C ARG A 247 -26.00 11.54 4.45
N ALA A 248 -24.78 11.13 4.72
CA ALA A 248 -24.54 9.99 5.61
C ALA A 248 -25.00 10.30 7.05
N THR A 249 -25.63 9.32 7.68
CA THR A 249 -26.11 9.39 9.07
C THR A 249 -25.29 8.53 10.02
N GLY A 250 -24.43 7.65 9.49
CA GLY A 250 -23.62 6.70 10.23
C GLY A 250 -23.39 5.42 9.46
N ALA A 251 -23.09 4.34 10.16
CA ALA A 251 -22.90 3.03 9.54
C ALA A 251 -23.43 1.88 10.40
N ASN A 252 -23.96 0.87 9.70
CA ASN A 252 -24.32 -0.42 10.26
C ASN A 252 -23.13 -1.37 10.25
N TYR A 253 -22.92 -2.10 11.34
CA TYR A 253 -21.82 -3.04 11.44
C TYR A 253 -22.15 -4.25 12.31
N TYR A 254 -21.43 -5.35 12.13
CA TYR A 254 -21.41 -6.49 13.04
C TYR A 254 -20.30 -6.30 14.06
N ASN A 255 -20.64 -6.39 15.35
CA ASN A 255 -19.67 -6.34 16.45
C ASN A 255 -18.91 -7.67 16.60
N ALA A 256 -18.01 -7.73 17.60
CA ALA A 256 -17.20 -8.93 17.88
C ALA A 256 -18.03 -10.20 18.17
N ASN A 257 -19.26 -10.04 18.63
CA ASN A 257 -20.19 -11.15 18.92
C ASN A 257 -21.02 -11.56 17.68
N GLY A 258 -20.91 -10.83 16.56
CA GLY A 258 -21.73 -11.02 15.37
C GLY A 258 -23.12 -10.37 15.46
N GLU A 259 -23.35 -9.49 16.43
CA GLU A 259 -24.58 -8.74 16.59
C GLU A 259 -24.53 -7.46 15.74
N GLN A 260 -25.67 -7.10 15.15
CA GLN A 260 -25.78 -5.85 14.38
C GLN A 260 -25.89 -4.65 15.31
N GLU A 261 -25.09 -3.64 15.03
CA GLU A 261 -25.10 -2.36 15.73
C GLU A 261 -25.08 -1.20 14.71
N PHE A 262 -25.51 -0.04 15.16
CA PHE A 262 -25.43 1.21 14.40
C PHE A 262 -24.57 2.23 15.15
N GLN A 263 -23.63 2.85 14.44
CA GLN A 263 -22.84 3.97 14.92
C GLN A 263 -23.29 5.24 14.20
N PRO A 264 -24.04 6.14 14.88
CA PRO A 264 -24.38 7.45 14.31
C PRO A 264 -23.16 8.37 14.28
N ALA A 265 -23.07 9.21 13.23
CA ALA A 265 -21.98 10.17 13.05
C ALA A 265 -22.41 11.36 12.19
N ASN A 266 -21.81 12.54 12.43
CA ASN A 266 -22.02 13.74 11.60
C ASN A 266 -21.32 13.61 10.25
N ALA A 267 -20.17 12.91 10.19
CA ALA A 267 -19.49 12.56 8.95
C ALA A 267 -18.87 11.16 8.99
N VAL A 268 -18.69 10.57 7.82
CA VAL A 268 -18.09 9.25 7.62
C VAL A 268 -16.82 9.38 6.77
N VAL A 269 -15.71 8.84 7.27
CA VAL A 269 -14.42 8.79 6.56
C VAL A 269 -14.09 7.33 6.24
N VAL A 270 -13.94 7.02 4.96
CA VAL A 270 -13.72 5.65 4.45
C VAL A 270 -12.26 5.44 4.12
N GLY A 271 -11.63 4.44 4.77
CA GLY A 271 -10.23 4.04 4.59
C GLY A 271 -10.07 2.54 4.41
N CYS A 272 -10.86 1.93 3.49
CA CYS A 272 -10.97 0.47 3.32
C CYS A 272 -10.14 -0.09 2.16
N ASN A 273 -9.21 0.68 1.59
CA ASN A 273 -8.38 0.42 0.40
C ASN A 273 -9.16 0.34 -0.92
N GLY A 274 -8.45 0.28 -2.06
CA GLY A 274 -9.04 0.30 -3.40
C GLY A 274 -9.92 -0.91 -3.76
N ILE A 275 -10.08 -1.88 -2.86
CA ILE A 275 -11.00 -3.02 -3.03
C ILE A 275 -12.16 -2.96 -2.03
N GLY A 276 -11.86 -2.69 -0.77
CA GLY A 276 -12.88 -2.61 0.28
C GLY A 276 -13.74 -1.37 0.18
N THR A 277 -13.18 -0.24 -0.23
CA THR A 277 -13.91 1.02 -0.41
C THR A 277 -14.99 0.89 -1.50
N PRO A 278 -14.73 0.49 -2.74
CA PRO A 278 -15.80 0.31 -3.73
C PRO A 278 -16.79 -0.80 -3.31
N ARG A 279 -16.35 -1.88 -2.66
CA ARG A 279 -17.26 -2.88 -2.09
C ARG A 279 -18.25 -2.24 -1.13
N MET A 280 -17.78 -1.40 -0.20
CA MET A 280 -18.60 -0.70 0.77
C MET A 280 -19.59 0.26 0.11
N LEU A 281 -19.10 1.11 -0.79
CA LEU A 281 -19.91 2.14 -1.46
C LEU A 281 -21.00 1.52 -2.35
N LEU A 282 -20.67 0.52 -3.16
CA LEU A 282 -21.61 -0.18 -4.03
C LEU A 282 -22.67 -0.97 -3.26
N HIS A 283 -22.36 -1.42 -2.04
CA HIS A 283 -23.30 -2.12 -1.17
C HIS A 283 -24.18 -1.16 -0.36
N SER A 284 -23.74 0.09 -0.15
CA SER A 284 -24.47 1.12 0.59
C SER A 284 -25.49 1.81 -0.34
N THR A 285 -26.67 1.20 -0.50
CA THR A 285 -27.75 1.72 -1.36
C THR A 285 -28.86 2.37 -0.53
N SER A 286 -29.50 3.39 -1.09
CA SER A 286 -30.66 4.07 -0.50
C SER A 286 -31.55 4.67 -1.59
N ASN A 287 -32.66 5.30 -1.21
CA ASN A 287 -33.50 6.03 -2.19
C ASN A 287 -32.74 7.16 -2.86
N SER A 288 -31.87 7.86 -2.14
CA SER A 288 -31.01 8.93 -2.66
C SER A 288 -29.80 8.40 -3.43
N HIS A 289 -29.35 7.17 -3.15
CA HIS A 289 -28.19 6.53 -3.77
C HIS A 289 -28.53 5.13 -4.30
N PRO A 290 -29.42 4.99 -5.32
CA PRO A 290 -29.93 3.67 -5.74
C PRO A 290 -28.89 2.76 -6.41
N GLN A 291 -27.77 3.32 -6.88
CA GLN A 291 -26.67 2.58 -7.52
C GLN A 291 -25.43 2.46 -6.62
N GLY A 292 -25.57 2.74 -5.30
CA GLY A 292 -24.49 2.80 -4.33
C GLY A 292 -24.12 4.23 -3.96
N LEU A 293 -23.60 4.40 -2.76
CA LEU A 293 -23.19 5.69 -2.22
C LEU A 293 -22.05 6.28 -3.07
N LEU A 294 -22.09 7.58 -3.34
CA LEU A 294 -21.14 8.34 -4.17
C LEU A 294 -20.99 7.82 -5.63
N ASN A 295 -22.00 7.14 -6.19
CA ASN A 295 -21.89 6.49 -7.50
C ASN A 295 -22.79 7.10 -8.59
N SER A 296 -23.15 8.38 -8.50
CA SER A 296 -23.92 9.07 -9.55
C SER A 296 -23.18 9.13 -10.89
N SER A 297 -21.83 9.23 -10.85
CA SER A 297 -20.98 9.17 -12.04
C SER A 297 -20.85 7.75 -12.64
N GLY A 298 -21.22 6.70 -11.91
CA GLY A 298 -20.99 5.30 -12.31
C GLY A 298 -19.50 4.91 -12.32
N LEU A 299 -18.63 5.65 -11.61
CA LEU A 299 -17.18 5.43 -11.58
C LEU A 299 -16.69 4.67 -10.34
N VAL A 300 -17.54 4.49 -9.33
CA VAL A 300 -17.15 3.68 -8.15
C VAL A 300 -16.82 2.26 -8.61
N GLY A 301 -15.64 1.80 -8.24
CA GLY A 301 -15.08 0.50 -8.62
C GLY A 301 -14.27 0.50 -9.92
N LYS A 302 -14.43 1.47 -10.84
CA LYS A 302 -13.70 1.57 -12.11
C LYS A 302 -12.28 2.15 -11.93
N ASN A 303 -11.46 1.99 -12.98
CA ASN A 303 -10.07 2.46 -13.01
C ASN A 303 -9.17 1.81 -11.93
N LEU A 304 -9.45 0.57 -11.57
CA LEU A 304 -8.57 -0.18 -10.67
C LEU A 304 -7.15 -0.24 -11.23
N MET A 305 -6.21 0.21 -10.45
CA MET A 305 -4.77 0.10 -10.73
C MET A 305 -4.10 -0.74 -9.65
N PHE A 306 -3.15 -1.55 -10.09
CA PHE A 306 -2.08 -2.07 -9.25
C PHE A 306 -0.76 -1.43 -9.72
N HIS A 307 0.34 -1.66 -9.02
CA HIS A 307 1.64 -1.60 -9.69
C HIS A 307 1.90 -2.95 -10.35
N VAL A 308 2.38 -2.92 -11.58
CA VAL A 308 2.82 -4.15 -12.26
C VAL A 308 4.26 -4.47 -11.83
N TYR A 309 4.48 -5.71 -11.44
CA TYR A 309 5.78 -6.17 -10.92
C TYR A 309 6.40 -7.22 -11.82
N ALA A 310 7.69 -7.05 -12.08
CA ALA A 310 8.58 -8.01 -12.72
C ALA A 310 9.95 -7.98 -12.03
N GLY A 311 10.95 -8.66 -12.57
CA GLY A 311 12.31 -8.52 -12.08
C GLY A 311 13.25 -9.62 -12.51
N ALA A 312 14.48 -9.52 -12.00
CA ALA A 312 15.51 -10.53 -12.21
C ALA A 312 16.26 -10.85 -10.91
N SER A 313 16.75 -12.06 -10.79
CA SER A 313 17.62 -12.51 -9.70
C SER A 313 18.93 -13.01 -10.28
N GLY A 314 20.05 -12.42 -9.85
CA GLY A 314 21.41 -12.81 -10.18
C GLY A 314 21.99 -13.72 -9.09
N PHE A 315 22.73 -14.76 -9.49
CA PHE A 315 23.45 -15.66 -8.59
C PHE A 315 24.95 -15.35 -8.66
N PHE A 316 25.58 -15.33 -7.48
CA PHE A 316 26.97 -14.94 -7.30
C PHE A 316 27.70 -16.00 -6.49
N ASN A 317 28.77 -16.59 -7.05
CA ASN A 317 29.51 -17.68 -6.41
C ASN A 317 30.34 -17.22 -5.21
N ASP A 318 30.67 -15.94 -5.17
CA ASP A 318 31.57 -15.29 -4.21
C ASP A 318 30.85 -14.45 -3.13
N LEU A 319 29.55 -14.67 -2.90
CA LEU A 319 28.87 -14.07 -1.75
C LEU A 319 29.19 -14.80 -0.45
N ASP A 320 29.81 -14.08 0.49
CA ASP A 320 30.34 -14.63 1.74
C ASP A 320 29.29 -14.75 2.86
N ALA A 321 28.12 -14.13 2.70
CA ALA A 321 27.09 -14.08 3.75
C ALA A 321 25.72 -14.49 3.20
N PRO A 322 24.85 -15.10 4.03
CA PRO A 322 23.51 -15.45 3.64
C PRO A 322 22.68 -14.18 3.33
N THR A 323 22.35 -13.97 2.07
CA THR A 323 21.68 -12.77 1.57
C THR A 323 20.23 -12.62 2.04
N TYR A 324 19.66 -13.60 2.75
CA TYR A 324 18.29 -13.54 3.27
C TYR A 324 18.17 -12.85 4.65
N ARG A 325 19.27 -12.43 5.27
CA ARG A 325 19.29 -11.65 6.51
C ARG A 325 19.44 -10.16 6.20
N GLY A 326 18.95 -9.31 7.08
CA GLY A 326 18.97 -7.86 6.94
C GLY A 326 17.62 -7.32 6.44
N PRO A 327 17.50 -6.03 6.17
CA PRO A 327 16.33 -5.49 5.49
C PRO A 327 16.19 -6.16 4.12
N LEU A 328 15.23 -7.09 3.98
CA LEU A 328 15.13 -7.94 2.78
C LEU A 328 14.61 -7.21 1.55
N ALA A 329 13.90 -6.11 1.75
CA ALA A 329 13.30 -5.36 0.64
C ALA A 329 13.86 -3.95 0.59
N CYS A 330 14.07 -3.46 -0.64
CA CYS A 330 14.31 -2.05 -0.90
C CYS A 330 15.54 -1.46 -0.21
N ILE A 331 16.69 -2.09 -0.38
CA ILE A 331 17.97 -1.58 0.11
C ILE A 331 18.46 -0.41 -0.72
N ILE A 332 18.33 -0.55 -2.05
CA ILE A 332 18.71 0.44 -3.07
C ILE A 332 17.51 0.69 -3.98
N MET A 333 17.31 1.93 -4.34
CA MET A 333 16.43 2.37 -5.41
C MET A 333 17.19 2.95 -6.58
N SER A 334 16.61 2.80 -7.77
CA SER A 334 16.96 3.61 -8.94
C SER A 334 15.69 3.95 -9.71
N GLN A 335 15.58 5.20 -10.10
CA GLN A 335 14.50 5.75 -10.94
C GLN A 335 15.03 6.22 -12.29
N GLU A 336 16.13 5.64 -12.78
CA GLU A 336 16.77 5.98 -14.06
C GLU A 336 15.77 6.00 -15.23
N PHE A 337 14.77 5.11 -15.19
CA PHE A 337 13.77 4.97 -16.25
C PHE A 337 12.36 5.37 -15.76
N TYR A 338 12.26 6.34 -14.86
CA TYR A 338 11.01 6.72 -14.22
C TYR A 338 10.11 7.58 -15.10
N GLU A 339 10.69 8.58 -15.74
CA GLU A 339 9.95 9.53 -16.58
C GLU A 339 9.71 8.97 -17.98
N THR A 340 8.69 9.47 -18.68
CA THR A 340 8.46 9.16 -20.09
C THR A 340 9.64 9.64 -20.95
N ASP A 341 10.12 8.78 -21.84
CA ASP A 341 11.16 9.11 -22.79
C ASP A 341 10.64 8.79 -24.22
N PRO A 342 10.68 9.76 -25.15
CA PRO A 342 10.18 9.56 -26.52
C PRO A 342 10.89 8.44 -27.31
N SER A 343 12.10 8.05 -26.90
CA SER A 343 12.84 6.95 -27.55
C SER A 343 12.33 5.56 -27.16
N ARG A 344 11.49 5.48 -26.12
CA ARG A 344 10.90 4.23 -25.61
C ARG A 344 9.47 4.06 -26.14
N ASP A 345 9.08 2.82 -26.39
CA ASP A 345 7.76 2.46 -26.95
C ASP A 345 6.65 2.33 -25.89
N PHE A 346 6.86 2.93 -24.72
CA PHE A 346 5.89 3.00 -23.61
C PHE A 346 5.90 4.39 -22.95
N LYS A 347 4.79 4.70 -22.28
CA LYS A 347 4.62 5.91 -21.47
C LYS A 347 4.85 5.61 -20.00
N ARG A 348 5.26 6.64 -19.24
CA ARG A 348 5.66 6.56 -17.85
C ARG A 348 6.89 5.67 -17.71
N GLY A 349 7.15 5.14 -16.53
CA GLY A 349 8.34 4.34 -16.31
C GLY A 349 8.23 3.42 -15.12
N TYR A 350 9.37 3.12 -14.52
CA TYR A 350 9.44 2.19 -13.40
C TYR A 350 10.58 2.54 -12.45
N THR A 351 10.47 2.01 -11.23
CA THR A 351 11.51 2.07 -10.21
C THR A 351 12.15 0.69 -10.06
N PHE A 352 13.48 0.66 -9.98
CA PHE A 352 14.19 -0.51 -9.49
C PHE A 352 14.20 -0.54 -7.98
N GLN A 353 13.98 -1.71 -7.41
CA GLN A 353 14.14 -1.99 -5.99
C GLN A 353 15.02 -3.22 -5.80
N MET A 354 16.19 -3.02 -5.19
CA MET A 354 17.07 -4.13 -4.87
C MET A 354 16.55 -4.88 -3.65
N GLY A 355 16.34 -6.18 -3.80
CA GLY A 355 16.05 -7.11 -2.72
C GLY A 355 17.19 -8.08 -2.48
N ARG A 356 17.26 -8.57 -1.24
CA ARG A 356 18.17 -9.67 -0.87
C ARG A 356 17.56 -11.02 -1.20
N GLY A 357 18.36 -12.07 -1.08
CA GLY A 357 17.97 -13.43 -1.40
C GLY A 357 16.86 -14.00 -0.52
N GLN A 358 16.27 -15.07 -1.00
CA GLN A 358 15.24 -15.81 -0.29
C GLN A 358 15.83 -16.66 0.84
N GLY A 359 15.06 -16.88 1.88
CA GLY A 359 15.41 -17.80 2.96
C GLY A 359 15.35 -19.28 2.56
N PRO A 360 15.71 -20.21 3.47
CA PRO A 360 15.83 -21.62 3.13
C PRO A 360 14.54 -22.27 2.62
N ALA A 361 13.38 -22.00 3.24
CA ALA A 361 12.14 -22.66 2.84
C ALA A 361 11.68 -22.27 1.42
N PRO A 362 11.56 -20.97 1.03
CA PRO A 362 11.24 -20.60 -0.35
C PRO A 362 12.27 -21.10 -1.37
N THR A 363 13.56 -21.12 -1.01
CA THR A 363 14.61 -21.67 -1.89
C THR A 363 14.39 -23.16 -2.12
N ALA A 364 14.13 -23.93 -1.07
CA ALA A 364 13.92 -25.37 -1.18
C ALA A 364 12.62 -25.73 -1.93
N THR A 365 11.53 -24.98 -1.74
CA THR A 365 10.20 -25.33 -2.28
C THR A 365 9.90 -24.72 -3.64
N GLY A 366 10.54 -23.64 -4.02
CA GLY A 366 10.28 -22.91 -5.27
C GLY A 366 11.53 -22.55 -6.07
N GLY A 367 12.69 -22.50 -5.43
CA GLY A 367 13.95 -22.05 -6.05
C GLY A 367 14.77 -23.15 -6.69
N VAL A 368 14.52 -24.41 -6.40
CA VAL A 368 15.27 -25.59 -6.89
C VAL A 368 14.34 -26.69 -7.36
N SER A 369 14.83 -27.51 -8.30
CA SER A 369 14.05 -28.62 -8.85
C SER A 369 13.92 -29.80 -7.86
N TRP A 370 12.77 -30.41 -7.79
CA TRP A 370 12.59 -31.66 -7.03
C TRP A 370 13.28 -32.83 -7.76
N GLY A 371 13.91 -33.71 -7.00
CA GLY A 371 14.57 -34.92 -7.51
C GLY A 371 15.96 -35.13 -6.91
N LYS A 372 16.74 -36.05 -7.53
CA LYS A 372 18.06 -36.46 -7.01
C LYS A 372 19.08 -35.33 -6.83
N ASN A 373 18.94 -34.25 -7.57
CA ASN A 373 19.86 -33.09 -7.53
C ASN A 373 19.39 -31.99 -6.58
N HIS A 374 18.25 -32.14 -5.90
CA HIS A 374 17.63 -31.09 -5.09
C HIS A 374 18.59 -30.48 -4.05
N HIS A 375 19.31 -31.33 -3.30
CA HIS A 375 20.27 -30.85 -2.28
C HIS A 375 21.48 -30.13 -2.91
N ALA A 376 21.98 -30.61 -4.03
CA ALA A 376 23.11 -29.98 -4.72
C ALA A 376 22.69 -28.60 -5.27
N GLU A 377 21.53 -28.50 -5.92
CA GLU A 377 21.00 -27.23 -6.41
C GLU A 377 20.66 -26.27 -5.28
N PHE A 378 20.13 -26.77 -4.15
CA PHE A 378 19.92 -25.94 -2.95
C PHE A 378 21.24 -25.34 -2.44
N ALA A 379 22.26 -26.15 -2.27
CA ALA A 379 23.57 -25.69 -1.79
C ALA A 379 24.23 -24.67 -2.77
N GLU A 380 24.00 -24.84 -4.07
CA GLU A 380 24.47 -23.90 -5.10
C GLU A 380 23.76 -22.54 -5.03
N ARG A 381 22.46 -22.52 -4.70
CA ARG A 381 21.63 -21.31 -4.85
C ARG A 381 21.34 -20.58 -3.53
N PHE A 382 21.22 -21.32 -2.43
CA PHE A 382 20.85 -20.75 -1.14
C PHE A 382 21.88 -19.73 -0.63
N GLY A 383 21.39 -18.54 -0.31
CA GLY A 383 22.23 -17.45 0.20
C GLY A 383 23.13 -16.79 -0.83
N LYS A 384 23.02 -17.13 -2.12
CA LYS A 384 23.90 -16.64 -3.19
C LYS A 384 23.21 -15.80 -4.26
N ASN A 385 22.00 -15.32 -3.98
CA ASN A 385 21.25 -14.52 -4.95
C ASN A 385 20.92 -13.13 -4.45
N LEU A 386 20.92 -12.16 -5.35
CA LEU A 386 20.41 -10.80 -5.18
C LEU A 386 19.34 -10.56 -6.22
N GLY A 387 18.25 -9.90 -5.83
CA GLY A 387 17.13 -9.57 -6.70
C GLY A 387 17.12 -8.10 -7.09
N LEU A 388 16.67 -7.80 -8.30
CA LEU A 388 16.33 -6.46 -8.72
C LEU A 388 14.88 -6.48 -9.23
N GLY A 389 13.98 -5.96 -8.41
CA GLY A 389 12.56 -5.82 -8.72
C GLY A 389 12.32 -4.59 -9.58
N VAL A 390 11.37 -4.70 -10.49
CA VAL A 390 10.84 -3.63 -11.34
C VAL A 390 9.43 -3.34 -10.88
N ILE A 391 9.17 -2.12 -10.43
CA ILE A 391 7.83 -1.62 -10.11
C ILE A 391 7.42 -0.69 -11.22
N GLY A 392 6.48 -1.10 -12.05
CA GLY A 392 6.00 -0.32 -13.18
C GLY A 392 4.77 0.50 -12.86
N ASP A 393 4.71 1.71 -13.41
CA ASP A 393 3.49 2.53 -13.39
C ASP A 393 2.40 1.81 -14.20
N ASP A 394 1.21 1.73 -13.62
CA ASP A 394 0.05 1.11 -14.23
C ASP A 394 -0.98 2.18 -14.57
N LEU A 395 -1.27 2.35 -15.85
CA LEU A 395 -2.22 3.35 -16.29
C LEU A 395 -3.68 2.94 -15.99
N PRO A 396 -4.54 3.88 -15.55
CA PRO A 396 -5.94 3.58 -15.29
C PRO A 396 -6.69 3.24 -16.58
N GLU A 397 -7.44 2.12 -16.56
CA GLU A 397 -8.37 1.70 -17.60
C GLU A 397 -9.73 1.37 -16.98
N GLU A 398 -10.84 1.90 -17.49
CA GLU A 398 -12.20 1.64 -16.92
C GLU A 398 -12.61 0.16 -16.96
N ILE A 399 -12.01 -0.63 -17.85
CA ILE A 399 -12.25 -2.06 -17.92
C ILE A 399 -11.69 -2.78 -16.68
N ASN A 400 -10.64 -2.25 -16.07
CA ASN A 400 -10.06 -2.72 -14.83
C ASN A 400 -10.89 -2.18 -13.67
N ARG A 401 -11.57 -3.07 -12.93
CA ARG A 401 -12.56 -2.63 -11.95
C ARG A 401 -12.87 -3.65 -10.88
N VAL A 402 -13.51 -3.17 -9.84
CA VAL A 402 -14.14 -3.94 -8.77
C VAL A 402 -15.65 -3.91 -8.97
N GLU A 403 -16.27 -5.07 -8.99
CA GLU A 403 -17.73 -5.27 -8.97
C GLU A 403 -18.13 -6.01 -7.69
N ILE A 404 -19.43 -6.08 -7.41
CA ILE A 404 -19.99 -6.93 -6.36
C ILE A 404 -20.23 -8.33 -6.93
N ASP A 405 -19.71 -9.36 -6.26
CA ASP A 405 -20.01 -10.74 -6.60
C ASP A 405 -21.43 -11.12 -6.14
N THR A 406 -22.22 -11.67 -7.02
CA THR A 406 -23.61 -12.04 -6.73
C THR A 406 -23.78 -13.40 -6.04
N LYS A 407 -22.69 -14.16 -5.89
CA LYS A 407 -22.72 -15.55 -5.37
C LYS A 407 -21.82 -15.74 -4.16
N LEU A 408 -20.63 -15.11 -4.19
CA LEU A 408 -19.64 -15.26 -3.13
C LEU A 408 -19.92 -14.22 -2.03
N THR A 409 -19.99 -14.67 -0.79
CA THR A 409 -20.22 -13.81 0.37
C THR A 409 -19.20 -14.10 1.47
N ASP A 410 -19.03 -13.16 2.38
CA ASP A 410 -18.29 -13.38 3.59
C ASP A 410 -19.13 -14.14 4.66
N ARG A 411 -18.56 -14.31 5.85
CA ARG A 411 -19.19 -15.04 6.99
C ARG A 411 -20.51 -14.40 7.49
N HIS A 412 -20.75 -13.14 7.17
CA HIS A 412 -21.97 -12.41 7.55
C HIS A 412 -22.99 -12.34 6.39
N GLY A 413 -22.70 -12.97 5.26
CA GLY A 413 -23.54 -12.92 4.07
C GLY A 413 -23.35 -11.64 3.23
N ILE A 414 -22.36 -10.80 3.55
CA ILE A 414 -22.07 -9.59 2.79
C ILE A 414 -21.38 -9.99 1.47
N PRO A 415 -21.88 -9.53 0.30
CA PRO A 415 -21.29 -9.87 -0.98
C PRO A 415 -19.80 -9.55 -1.09
N ALA A 416 -19.05 -10.46 -1.71
CA ALA A 416 -17.61 -10.31 -1.92
C ALA A 416 -17.29 -9.33 -3.06
N PRO A 417 -16.10 -8.72 -3.09
CA PRO A 417 -15.63 -8.00 -4.26
C PRO A 417 -15.22 -8.98 -5.36
N LYS A 418 -15.58 -8.66 -6.61
CA LYS A 418 -15.15 -9.36 -7.82
C LYS A 418 -14.19 -8.47 -8.59
N ILE A 419 -13.01 -8.95 -8.86
CA ILE A 419 -11.93 -8.22 -9.50
C ILE A 419 -11.86 -8.59 -10.98
N ILE A 420 -11.98 -7.59 -11.84
CA ILE A 420 -11.77 -7.70 -13.28
C ILE A 420 -10.54 -6.86 -13.59
N TYR A 421 -9.44 -7.51 -13.93
CA TYR A 421 -8.18 -6.82 -14.17
C TYR A 421 -7.31 -7.53 -15.20
N ARG A 422 -6.79 -6.75 -16.13
CA ARG A 422 -5.76 -7.17 -17.09
C ARG A 422 -4.62 -6.16 -17.13
N VAL A 423 -3.41 -6.65 -17.32
CA VAL A 423 -2.23 -5.81 -17.55
C VAL A 423 -2.34 -5.21 -18.96
N GLY A 424 -2.29 -3.89 -19.06
CA GLY A 424 -2.31 -3.14 -20.30
C GLY A 424 -1.07 -3.36 -21.16
N ASP A 425 -1.17 -3.07 -22.45
CA ASP A 425 -0.03 -3.28 -23.39
C ASP A 425 1.13 -2.31 -23.11
N ASN A 426 0.83 -1.10 -22.62
CA ASN A 426 1.85 -0.17 -22.15
C ASN A 426 2.67 -0.80 -21.01
N SER A 427 2.00 -1.32 -20.00
CA SER A 427 2.64 -1.96 -18.84
C SER A 427 3.46 -3.20 -19.22
N LYS A 428 3.02 -3.98 -20.22
CA LYS A 428 3.79 -5.14 -20.73
C LYS A 428 5.12 -4.72 -21.36
N ARG A 429 5.10 -3.67 -22.23
CA ARG A 429 6.33 -3.14 -22.86
C ARG A 429 7.28 -2.56 -21.82
N LEU A 430 6.73 -1.77 -20.89
CA LEU A 430 7.46 -1.21 -19.77
C LEU A 430 8.17 -2.29 -18.94
N LEU A 431 7.44 -3.36 -18.57
CA LEU A 431 8.02 -4.47 -17.81
C LEU A 431 9.10 -5.22 -18.59
N ALA A 432 8.91 -5.44 -19.90
CA ALA A 432 9.91 -6.10 -20.74
C ALA A 432 11.22 -5.29 -20.77
N HIS A 433 11.13 -3.96 -20.95
CA HIS A 433 12.29 -3.06 -20.87
C HIS A 433 12.93 -3.11 -19.48
N GLY A 434 12.14 -3.03 -18.41
CA GLY A 434 12.63 -3.05 -17.03
C GLY A 434 13.35 -4.36 -16.66
N VAL A 435 12.82 -5.50 -17.10
CA VAL A 435 13.48 -6.81 -16.90
C VAL A 435 14.82 -6.89 -17.63
N ASN A 436 14.90 -6.41 -18.88
CA ASN A 436 16.16 -6.37 -19.63
C ASN A 436 17.18 -5.46 -18.94
N SER A 437 16.75 -4.29 -18.48
CA SER A 437 17.62 -3.35 -17.75
C SER A 437 18.09 -3.94 -16.40
N ALA A 438 17.20 -4.63 -15.67
CA ALA A 438 17.57 -5.34 -14.44
C ALA A 438 18.63 -6.42 -14.69
N ARG A 439 18.53 -7.15 -15.82
CA ARG A 439 19.55 -8.12 -16.23
C ARG A 439 20.89 -7.45 -16.47
N THR A 440 20.89 -6.32 -17.21
CA THR A 440 22.13 -5.54 -17.48
C THR A 440 22.84 -5.13 -16.19
N VAL A 441 22.09 -4.66 -15.17
CA VAL A 441 22.68 -4.33 -13.86
C VAL A 441 23.27 -5.56 -13.19
N LEU A 442 22.57 -6.70 -13.20
CA LEU A 442 23.05 -7.93 -12.55
C LEU A 442 24.24 -8.54 -13.29
N GLU A 443 24.30 -8.44 -14.62
CA GLU A 443 25.46 -8.82 -15.43
C GLU A 443 26.67 -7.93 -15.10
N SER A 444 26.48 -6.61 -15.03
CA SER A 444 27.50 -5.65 -14.60
C SER A 444 27.98 -5.90 -13.17
N ALA A 445 27.11 -6.38 -12.28
CA ALA A 445 27.46 -6.78 -10.91
C ALA A 445 28.25 -8.09 -10.83
N GLY A 446 28.43 -8.82 -11.94
CA GLY A 446 29.17 -10.08 -12.03
C GLY A 446 28.34 -11.33 -11.70
N ALA A 447 27.03 -11.31 -11.95
CA ALA A 447 26.20 -12.49 -11.77
C ALA A 447 26.60 -13.62 -12.73
N SER A 448 26.86 -14.82 -12.20
CA SER A 448 27.20 -16.01 -12.99
C SER A 448 25.99 -16.63 -13.69
N ARG A 449 24.79 -16.38 -13.19
CA ARG A 449 23.51 -16.83 -13.71
C ARG A 449 22.42 -15.83 -13.37
N ILE A 450 21.47 -15.60 -14.28
CA ILE A 450 20.31 -14.72 -14.03
C ILE A 450 19.02 -15.45 -14.38
N ILE A 451 18.05 -15.36 -13.49
CA ILE A 451 16.67 -15.84 -13.70
C ILE A 451 15.75 -14.62 -13.67
N SER A 452 14.83 -14.51 -14.63
CA SER A 452 13.91 -13.38 -14.76
C SER A 452 12.45 -13.81 -14.63
N SER A 453 11.62 -12.92 -14.07
CA SER A 453 10.17 -13.02 -14.06
C SER A 453 9.60 -11.88 -14.88
N GLN A 454 8.70 -12.18 -15.83
CA GLN A 454 8.09 -11.16 -16.70
C GLN A 454 6.86 -10.50 -16.06
N LEU A 455 6.18 -11.19 -15.18
CA LEU A 455 5.06 -10.69 -14.39
C LEU A 455 4.96 -11.47 -13.08
N ASN A 456 4.94 -10.77 -11.97
CA ASN A 456 4.67 -11.34 -10.67
C ASN A 456 3.18 -11.17 -10.34
N THR A 457 2.45 -12.26 -10.21
CA THR A 457 0.98 -12.24 -10.09
C THR A 457 0.46 -12.05 -8.66
N ASN A 458 1.24 -12.45 -7.63
CA ASN A 458 0.85 -12.32 -6.21
C ASN A 458 1.34 -11.00 -5.61
N THR A 459 1.08 -9.89 -6.30
CA THR A 459 1.62 -8.56 -5.98
C THR A 459 0.57 -7.45 -5.90
N GLY A 460 -0.71 -7.80 -5.79
CA GLY A 460 -1.80 -6.83 -5.71
C GLY A 460 -1.95 -6.22 -4.31
N TRP A 461 -0.88 -5.63 -3.77
CA TRP A 461 -0.88 -4.89 -2.50
C TRP A 461 -1.05 -3.37 -2.65
N HIS A 462 -0.88 -2.82 -3.84
CA HIS A 462 -1.15 -1.42 -4.15
C HIS A 462 -2.51 -1.31 -4.83
N LEU A 463 -3.52 -0.95 -4.06
CA LEU A 463 -4.93 -1.00 -4.43
C LEU A 463 -5.42 0.43 -4.65
N MET A 464 -5.53 0.86 -5.93
CA MET A 464 -5.67 2.27 -6.28
C MET A 464 -6.77 2.51 -7.31
N GLY A 465 -7.29 3.77 -7.38
CA GLY A 465 -8.03 4.32 -8.52
C GLY A 465 -9.54 4.14 -8.51
N THR A 466 -10.10 3.28 -7.68
CA THR A 466 -11.50 2.82 -7.75
C THR A 466 -12.56 3.82 -7.23
N ALA A 467 -12.12 4.99 -6.78
CA ALA A 467 -12.97 6.13 -6.39
C ALA A 467 -12.22 7.44 -6.66
N ARG A 468 -11.65 7.57 -7.87
CA ARG A 468 -10.67 8.61 -8.21
C ARG A 468 -11.17 10.02 -7.90
N MET A 469 -10.24 10.89 -7.48
CA MET A 469 -10.51 12.30 -7.26
C MET A 469 -10.50 13.11 -8.56
N GLY A 470 -11.18 14.26 -8.53
CA GLY A 470 -11.24 15.22 -9.62
C GLY A 470 -12.21 16.34 -9.28
N GLU A 471 -12.24 17.39 -10.11
CA GLU A 471 -13.13 18.53 -9.90
C GLU A 471 -14.50 18.35 -10.54
N ASP A 472 -14.57 17.55 -11.61
CA ASP A 472 -15.81 17.32 -12.35
C ASP A 472 -16.55 16.10 -11.77
N PRO A 473 -17.76 16.27 -11.16
CA PRO A 473 -18.54 15.17 -10.61
C PRO A 473 -18.94 14.09 -11.63
N ALA A 474 -19.01 14.44 -12.92
CA ALA A 474 -19.29 13.46 -13.97
C ALA A 474 -18.09 12.55 -14.29
N ARG A 475 -16.88 12.92 -13.86
CA ARG A 475 -15.63 12.25 -14.19
C ARG A 475 -14.81 11.80 -12.97
N SER A 476 -15.34 12.00 -11.76
CA SER A 476 -14.72 11.67 -10.50
C SER A 476 -15.75 11.27 -9.44
N VAL A 477 -15.29 10.66 -8.37
CA VAL A 477 -16.13 10.23 -7.23
C VAL A 477 -16.02 11.22 -6.08
N VAL A 478 -14.82 11.76 -5.86
CA VAL A 478 -14.52 12.72 -4.80
C VAL A 478 -13.79 13.93 -5.36
N ASN A 479 -13.87 15.07 -4.65
CA ASN A 479 -13.12 16.27 -4.97
C ASN A 479 -11.65 16.18 -4.52
N GLN A 480 -10.90 17.27 -4.69
CA GLN A 480 -9.47 17.36 -4.31
C GLN A 480 -9.18 17.13 -2.82
N TYR A 481 -10.16 17.14 -1.95
CA TYR A 481 -10.04 16.88 -0.51
C TYR A 481 -10.52 15.49 -0.10
N GLY A 482 -10.82 14.63 -1.07
CA GLY A 482 -11.41 13.31 -0.79
C GLY A 482 -12.87 13.36 -0.39
N GLN A 483 -13.53 14.53 -0.45
CA GLN A 483 -14.95 14.71 -0.13
C GLN A 483 -15.82 14.22 -1.29
N GLY A 484 -16.83 13.43 -0.99
CA GLY A 484 -17.76 12.91 -1.96
C GLY A 484 -18.57 14.00 -2.68
N HIS A 485 -18.72 13.85 -4.00
CA HIS A 485 -19.54 14.79 -4.77
C HIS A 485 -21.04 14.66 -4.48
N ASP A 486 -21.51 13.44 -4.18
CA ASP A 486 -22.93 13.15 -3.95
C ASP A 486 -23.35 13.28 -2.48
N ALA A 487 -22.40 13.27 -1.55
CA ALA A 487 -22.65 13.39 -0.10
C ALA A 487 -21.47 14.13 0.55
N ASP A 488 -21.70 15.38 0.91
CA ASP A 488 -20.66 16.33 1.36
C ASP A 488 -20.07 16.01 2.75
N ASN A 489 -20.65 15.06 3.46
CA ASN A 489 -20.17 14.56 4.77
C ASN A 489 -19.60 13.13 4.69
N VAL A 490 -19.30 12.66 3.47
CA VAL A 490 -18.57 11.40 3.24
C VAL A 490 -17.22 11.73 2.61
N PHE A 491 -16.14 11.18 3.19
CA PHE A 491 -14.77 11.39 2.73
C PHE A 491 -14.11 10.05 2.45
N ILE A 492 -13.33 9.95 1.37
CA ILE A 492 -12.52 8.78 1.04
C ILE A 492 -11.04 9.18 1.14
N VAL A 493 -10.25 8.41 1.90
CA VAL A 493 -8.88 8.79 2.24
C VAL A 493 -7.81 7.74 1.91
N ASP A 494 -8.20 6.65 1.27
CA ASP A 494 -7.27 5.57 0.89
C ASP A 494 -6.85 5.64 -0.59
N GLY A 495 -6.11 4.64 -1.06
CA GLY A 495 -5.61 4.59 -2.43
C GLY A 495 -6.67 4.59 -3.52
N SER A 496 -7.95 4.34 -3.20
CA SER A 496 -9.02 4.39 -4.19
C SER A 496 -9.20 5.76 -4.84
N VAL A 497 -8.78 6.85 -4.15
CA VAL A 497 -8.89 8.22 -4.69
C VAL A 497 -7.82 8.57 -5.72
N PHE A 498 -6.84 7.71 -5.94
CA PHE A 498 -5.73 7.99 -6.86
C PHE A 498 -6.22 8.18 -8.30
N VAL A 499 -5.63 9.15 -8.99
CA VAL A 499 -5.88 9.46 -10.40
C VAL A 499 -4.93 8.65 -11.29
N THR A 500 -3.66 8.55 -10.87
CA THR A 500 -2.59 7.75 -11.48
C THR A 500 -1.77 7.06 -10.40
N GLY A 501 -1.08 5.98 -10.73
CA GLY A 501 -0.38 5.13 -9.76
C GLY A 501 1.02 5.60 -9.41
N ALA A 502 1.70 6.31 -10.31
CA ALA A 502 3.16 6.49 -10.31
C ALA A 502 3.91 5.15 -10.37
N ALA A 503 5.22 5.15 -10.22
CA ALA A 503 6.00 3.91 -10.21
C ALA A 503 6.69 3.67 -8.86
N VAL A 504 6.06 4.07 -7.77
CA VAL A 504 6.59 3.99 -6.39
C VAL A 504 5.53 3.51 -5.41
N ASN A 505 5.96 3.00 -4.26
CA ASN A 505 5.07 2.51 -3.21
C ASN A 505 4.13 3.62 -2.71
N PRO A 506 2.80 3.47 -2.78
CA PRO A 506 1.86 4.58 -2.63
C PRO A 506 1.53 4.94 -1.17
N THR A 507 1.94 4.13 -0.18
CA THR A 507 1.53 4.33 1.22
C THR A 507 1.83 5.72 1.78
N PRO A 508 3.00 6.35 1.54
CA PRO A 508 3.24 7.72 2.01
C PRO A 508 2.27 8.72 1.39
N THR A 509 1.95 8.56 0.11
CA THR A 509 0.98 9.42 -0.59
C THR A 509 -0.43 9.23 -0.05
N ILE A 510 -0.83 7.99 0.23
CA ILE A 510 -2.11 7.66 0.89
C ILE A 510 -2.20 8.36 2.26
N GLN A 511 -1.14 8.28 3.06
CA GLN A 511 -1.10 8.90 4.39
C GLN A 511 -1.09 10.43 4.31
N ALA A 512 -0.35 11.01 3.37
CA ALA A 512 -0.32 12.45 3.14
C ALA A 512 -1.70 13.00 2.68
N LEU A 513 -2.37 12.31 1.76
CA LEU A 513 -3.75 12.65 1.35
C LEU A 513 -4.73 12.57 2.53
N ALA A 514 -4.61 11.53 3.36
CA ALA A 514 -5.46 11.37 4.54
C ALA A 514 -5.26 12.51 5.56
N LEU A 515 -4.02 12.92 5.80
CA LEU A 515 -3.70 14.05 6.66
C LEU A 515 -4.21 15.38 6.07
N ARG A 516 -4.10 15.58 4.75
CA ARG A 516 -4.63 16.75 4.05
C ARG A 516 -6.16 16.82 4.13
N THR A 517 -6.85 15.68 3.98
CA THR A 517 -8.30 15.60 4.17
C THR A 517 -8.69 15.93 5.61
N ALA A 518 -7.94 15.42 6.60
CA ALA A 518 -8.20 15.75 8.00
C ALA A 518 -7.99 17.24 8.30
N ASP A 519 -6.98 17.86 7.70
CA ASP A 519 -6.73 19.29 7.84
C ASP A 519 -7.85 20.14 7.21
N TYR A 520 -8.34 19.73 6.02
CA TYR A 520 -9.53 20.35 5.41
C TYR A 520 -10.77 20.23 6.32
N ILE A 521 -11.04 19.06 6.88
CA ILE A 521 -12.17 18.87 7.82
C ILE A 521 -12.01 19.78 9.04
N ARG A 522 -10.82 19.87 9.60
CA ARG A 522 -10.50 20.70 10.75
C ARG A 522 -10.80 22.18 10.52
N HIS A 523 -10.44 22.70 9.36
CA HIS A 523 -10.49 24.13 9.09
C HIS A 523 -11.77 24.58 8.38
N GLU A 524 -12.28 23.78 7.45
CA GLU A 524 -13.38 24.15 6.56
C GLU A 524 -14.72 23.48 6.92
N ARG A 525 -14.70 22.47 7.78
CA ARG A 525 -15.90 21.68 8.14
C ARG A 525 -16.15 21.66 9.65
N SER A 526 -16.05 22.81 10.27
CA SER A 526 -16.40 22.99 11.69
C SER A 526 -17.87 22.68 11.99
N ASP A 527 -18.74 22.70 10.98
CA ASP A 527 -20.14 22.26 11.05
C ASP A 527 -20.32 20.79 11.42
N LEU A 528 -19.29 19.97 11.23
CA LEU A 528 -19.29 18.55 11.59
C LEU A 528 -18.95 18.29 13.07
N LYS A 529 -18.51 19.29 13.79
CA LYS A 529 -18.13 19.20 15.20
C LYS A 529 -19.34 19.54 16.11
N SER A 530 -19.69 18.64 17.06
CA SER A 530 -20.76 18.82 18.03
C SER A 530 -20.40 19.79 19.15
#